data_f32174c3308f23ddd23eb2a023d5c42b
#
_entry.id   f32174c3308f23ddd23eb2a023d5c42b
#
_cell.length_a   1.000
_cell.length_b   1.000
_cell.length_c   1.000
_cell.angle_alpha   90.00
_cell.angle_beta   90.00
_cell.angle_gamma   90.00
#
_symmetry.space_group_name_H-M   'P 1'
#
loop_
_entity.id
_entity.type
_entity.pdbx_description
1 polymer ?
#
loop_
_entity_poly.entity_id
_entity_poly.type
_entity_poly.pdbx_seq_one_letter_code
_entity_poly.pdbx_strand_id
1 'polypeptide(L)'
;GFAVVADEVRKLAERTQKATKEVEISIQTLKQNFSDIQGSANDMLEVADNSNSKIGEFADSFNSMLGLSETIHSDVENVLGTTFIGLAKLDHLLFKINAYRAIFTNNVDAQFVDHHTCRLGKWYDEGIGKKTYSKTPSYAALEKPHSEVHDFIIKAVEYVKNQTAEENAKELIATVKKAEVASKSVTTLLDKMLEEKRRG
;
A
#
# COMPACT_ATOMS: atom_id res chain seq x y z
N GLY A 1 11.41 5.30 -104.95
CA GLY A 1 10.57 4.35 -104.11
C GLY A 1 11.38 3.55 -103.10
N PHE A 2 12.29 2.68 -103.53
CA PHE A 2 12.99 1.75 -102.65
C PHE A 2 13.97 2.43 -101.60
N ALA A 3 14.65 3.46 -101.98
CA ALA A 3 15.59 4.19 -101.13
C ALA A 3 14.88 4.91 -99.97
N VAL A 4 13.67 5.43 -100.17
CA VAL A 4 12.88 6.12 -99.11
C VAL A 4 12.33 5.11 -98.08
N VAL A 5 11.91 3.95 -98.58
CA VAL A 5 11.44 2.86 -97.67
C VAL A 5 12.62 2.31 -96.83
N ALA A 6 13.82 2.13 -97.43
CA ALA A 6 15.02 1.69 -96.71
C ALA A 6 15.42 2.70 -95.65
N ASP A 7 15.35 3.99 -95.88
CA ASP A 7 15.66 5.04 -94.90
C ASP A 7 14.61 5.12 -93.76
N GLU A 8 13.33 4.87 -94.07
CA GLU A 8 12.28 4.86 -93.08
C GLU A 8 12.40 3.60 -92.17
N VAL A 9 12.73 2.45 -92.78
CA VAL A 9 13.02 1.22 -92.01
C VAL A 9 14.22 1.41 -91.11
N ARG A 10 15.29 2.07 -91.55
CA ARG A 10 16.44 2.40 -90.73
C ARG A 10 16.06 3.30 -89.57
N LYS A 11 15.33 4.36 -89.78
CA LYS A 11 14.84 5.26 -88.70
C LYS A 11 13.96 4.54 -87.72
N LEU A 12 13.10 3.63 -88.16
CA LEU A 12 12.25 2.81 -87.30
C LEU A 12 13.13 1.87 -86.44
N ALA A 13 14.14 1.23 -87.01
CA ALA A 13 15.09 0.40 -86.30
C ALA A 13 15.83 1.17 -85.20
N GLU A 14 16.33 2.40 -85.52
CA GLU A 14 16.99 3.29 -84.55
C GLU A 14 16.06 3.69 -83.41
N ARG A 15 14.82 4.03 -83.69
CA ARG A 15 13.75 4.35 -82.71
C ARG A 15 13.45 3.17 -81.84
N THR A 16 13.30 1.97 -82.42
CA THR A 16 13.08 0.71 -81.67
C THR A 16 14.21 0.38 -80.76
N GLN A 17 15.47 0.53 -81.25
CA GLN A 17 16.66 0.29 -80.43
C GLN A 17 16.74 1.25 -79.24
N LYS A 18 16.43 2.54 -79.45
CA LYS A 18 16.35 3.51 -78.35
C LYS A 18 15.25 3.17 -77.35
N ALA A 19 14.02 2.82 -77.80
CA ALA A 19 12.95 2.42 -76.92
C ALA A 19 13.30 1.15 -76.13
N THR A 20 13.97 0.15 -76.74
CA THR A 20 14.45 -1.04 -76.07
C THR A 20 15.47 -0.71 -74.98
N LYS A 21 16.37 0.24 -75.22
CA LYS A 21 17.34 0.68 -74.22
C LYS A 21 16.71 1.40 -73.04
N GLU A 22 15.68 2.21 -73.31
CA GLU A 22 14.89 2.88 -72.22
C GLU A 22 14.16 1.84 -71.36
N VAL A 23 13.61 0.77 -71.99
CA VAL A 23 12.97 -0.37 -71.25
C VAL A 23 14.05 -1.11 -70.42
N GLU A 24 15.23 -1.39 -70.96
CA GLU A 24 16.31 -2.03 -70.18
C GLU A 24 16.67 -1.23 -68.93
N ILE A 25 16.82 0.09 -69.05
CA ILE A 25 17.09 0.98 -67.91
C ILE A 25 15.97 0.92 -66.90
N SER A 26 14.71 0.96 -67.38
CA SER A 26 13.53 0.87 -66.52
C SER A 26 13.46 -0.46 -65.73
N ILE A 27 13.79 -1.58 -66.40
CA ILE A 27 13.88 -2.89 -65.76
C ILE A 27 15.00 -2.95 -64.71
N GLN A 28 16.19 -2.37 -65.02
CA GLN A 28 17.22 -2.28 -64.04
C GLN A 28 16.84 -1.48 -62.80
N THR A 29 16.19 -0.33 -62.99
CA THR A 29 15.68 0.51 -61.91
C THR A 29 14.64 -0.26 -61.08
N LEU A 30 13.72 -0.96 -61.73
CA LEU A 30 12.74 -1.83 -61.05
C LEU A 30 13.40 -2.92 -60.21
N LYS A 31 14.43 -3.60 -60.74
CA LYS A 31 15.19 -4.60 -60.01
C LYS A 31 15.86 -4.03 -58.75
N GLN A 32 16.43 -2.83 -58.86
CA GLN A 32 17.02 -2.16 -57.68
C GLN A 32 15.97 -1.82 -56.63
N ASN A 33 14.87 -1.21 -57.08
CA ASN A 33 13.76 -0.88 -56.18
C ASN A 33 13.18 -2.12 -55.47
N PHE A 34 13.07 -3.28 -56.17
CA PHE A 34 12.69 -4.54 -55.55
C PHE A 34 13.69 -5.02 -54.48
N SER A 35 14.98 -4.88 -54.75
CA SER A 35 16.00 -5.23 -53.78
C SER A 35 15.94 -4.34 -52.54
N ASP A 36 15.71 -3.04 -52.71
CA ASP A 36 15.61 -2.09 -51.62
C ASP A 36 14.34 -2.33 -50.78
N ILE A 37 13.22 -2.67 -51.43
CA ILE A 37 11.98 -3.06 -50.75
C ILE A 37 12.18 -4.33 -49.94
N GLN A 38 12.90 -5.31 -50.51
CA GLN A 38 13.17 -6.57 -49.81
C GLN A 38 14.07 -6.35 -48.57
N GLY A 39 15.09 -5.49 -48.69
CA GLY A 39 15.88 -5.02 -47.55
C GLY A 39 15.03 -4.37 -46.47
N SER A 40 14.21 -3.37 -46.86
CA SER A 40 13.32 -2.69 -45.90
C SER A 40 12.30 -3.62 -45.25
N ALA A 41 11.80 -4.63 -45.96
CA ALA A 41 10.92 -5.64 -45.36
C ALA A 41 11.59 -6.50 -44.31
N ASN A 42 12.85 -6.88 -44.54
CA ASN A 42 13.62 -7.61 -43.55
C ASN A 42 13.92 -6.76 -42.29
N ASP A 43 14.30 -5.49 -42.49
CA ASP A 43 14.51 -4.57 -41.37
C ASP A 43 13.21 -4.39 -40.54
N MET A 44 12.05 -4.32 -41.21
CA MET A 44 10.75 -4.24 -40.55
C MET A 44 10.43 -5.48 -39.72
N LEU A 45 10.80 -6.69 -40.22
CA LEU A 45 10.62 -7.94 -39.45
C LEU A 45 11.50 -7.93 -38.20
N GLU A 46 12.75 -7.49 -38.29
CA GLU A 46 13.65 -7.36 -37.14
C GLU A 46 13.11 -6.39 -36.09
N VAL A 47 12.62 -5.21 -36.55
CA VAL A 47 11.99 -4.23 -35.66
C VAL A 47 10.73 -4.80 -34.99
N ALA A 48 9.92 -5.55 -35.73
CA ALA A 48 8.71 -6.19 -35.18
C ALA A 48 9.08 -7.24 -34.11
N ASP A 49 10.08 -8.05 -34.35
CA ASP A 49 10.54 -9.08 -33.39
C ASP A 49 11.12 -8.45 -32.12
N ASN A 50 11.92 -7.41 -32.30
CA ASN A 50 12.47 -6.61 -31.18
C ASN A 50 11.37 -5.94 -30.37
N SER A 51 10.33 -5.40 -31.04
CA SER A 51 9.16 -4.80 -30.39
C SER A 51 8.37 -5.82 -29.58
N ASN A 52 8.15 -7.02 -30.11
CA ASN A 52 7.49 -8.12 -29.39
C ASN A 52 8.28 -8.53 -28.13
N SER A 53 9.59 -8.63 -28.23
CA SER A 53 10.46 -8.89 -27.07
C SER A 53 10.30 -7.82 -26.01
N LYS A 54 10.33 -6.54 -26.40
CA LYS A 54 10.15 -5.40 -25.48
C LYS A 54 8.75 -5.37 -24.83
N ILE A 55 7.71 -5.75 -25.55
CA ILE A 55 6.36 -5.90 -24.98
C ILE A 55 6.33 -7.00 -23.92
N GLY A 56 7.04 -8.10 -24.12
CA GLY A 56 7.20 -9.16 -23.13
C GLY A 56 7.89 -8.65 -21.85
N GLU A 57 9.05 -8.00 -21.97
CA GLU A 57 9.77 -7.40 -20.85
C GLU A 57 8.90 -6.36 -20.08
N PHE A 58 8.10 -5.57 -20.82
CA PHE A 58 7.17 -4.61 -20.24
C PHE A 58 6.07 -5.32 -19.42
N ALA A 59 5.49 -6.39 -19.95
CA ALA A 59 4.47 -7.18 -19.26
C ALA A 59 5.01 -7.78 -17.95
N ASP A 60 6.23 -8.31 -17.96
CA ASP A 60 6.88 -8.86 -16.77
C ASP A 60 7.15 -7.77 -15.71
N SER A 61 7.61 -6.61 -16.17
CA SER A 61 7.82 -5.44 -15.30
C SER A 61 6.53 -4.94 -14.66
N PHE A 62 5.43 -4.96 -15.44
CA PHE A 62 4.11 -4.58 -14.95
C PHE A 62 3.57 -5.55 -13.90
N ASN A 63 3.73 -6.87 -14.11
CA ASN A 63 3.37 -7.88 -13.14
C ASN A 63 4.18 -7.75 -11.83
N SER A 64 5.47 -7.45 -11.95
CA SER A 64 6.34 -7.18 -10.79
C SER A 64 5.89 -5.95 -10.01
N MET A 65 5.47 -4.89 -10.71
CA MET A 65 4.93 -3.67 -10.09
C MET A 65 3.61 -3.92 -9.36
N LEU A 66 2.73 -4.77 -9.89
CA LEU A 66 1.49 -5.19 -9.22
C LEU A 66 1.81 -5.92 -7.91
N GLY A 67 2.73 -6.88 -7.92
CA GLY A 67 3.15 -7.60 -6.72
C GLY A 67 3.79 -6.67 -5.67
N LEU A 68 4.59 -5.69 -6.10
CA LEU A 68 5.15 -4.67 -5.20
C LEU A 68 4.06 -3.79 -4.60
N SER A 69 3.04 -3.42 -5.38
CA SER A 69 1.90 -2.63 -4.91
C SER A 69 1.12 -3.35 -3.80
N GLU A 70 0.88 -4.66 -3.93
CA GLU A 70 0.24 -5.47 -2.89
C GLU A 70 1.09 -5.53 -1.61
N THR A 71 2.40 -5.69 -1.77
CA THR A 71 3.34 -5.68 -0.63
C THR A 71 3.31 -4.34 0.11
N ILE A 72 3.39 -3.22 -0.63
CA ILE A 72 3.30 -1.87 -0.05
C ILE A 72 1.97 -1.67 0.69
N HIS A 73 0.85 -2.14 0.13
CA HIS A 73 -0.45 -2.03 0.78
C HIS A 73 -0.46 -2.75 2.13
N SER A 74 0.04 -3.98 2.17
CA SER A 74 0.18 -4.76 3.40
C SER A 74 1.10 -4.08 4.43
N ASP A 75 2.23 -3.55 3.99
CA ASP A 75 3.18 -2.85 4.86
C ASP A 75 2.58 -1.57 5.45
N VAL A 76 1.83 -0.80 4.65
CA VAL A 76 1.11 0.39 5.14
C VAL A 76 0.08 0.02 6.21
N GLU A 77 -0.72 -1.03 6.00
CA GLU A 77 -1.66 -1.51 7.03
C GLU A 77 -0.94 -1.90 8.33
N ASN A 78 0.20 -2.59 8.24
CA ASN A 78 1.00 -2.99 9.39
C ASN A 78 1.58 -1.78 10.14
N VAL A 79 2.09 -0.79 9.42
CA VAL A 79 2.61 0.46 10.01
C VAL A 79 1.51 1.25 10.71
N LEU A 80 0.35 1.39 10.07
CA LEU A 80 -0.81 2.07 10.66
C LEU A 80 -1.27 1.36 11.94
N GLY A 81 -1.38 0.03 11.93
CA GLY A 81 -1.73 -0.75 13.11
C GLY A 81 -0.72 -0.60 14.24
N THR A 82 0.56 -0.72 13.95
CA THR A 82 1.65 -0.57 14.93
C THR A 82 1.68 0.83 15.54
N THR A 83 1.53 1.85 14.70
CA THR A 83 1.50 3.25 15.13
C THR A 83 0.30 3.53 16.03
N PHE A 84 -0.89 3.05 15.63
CA PHE A 84 -2.09 3.23 16.45
C PHE A 84 -1.95 2.57 17.82
N ILE A 85 -1.45 1.33 17.87
CA ILE A 85 -1.24 0.61 19.14
C ILE A 85 -0.22 1.33 20.02
N GLY A 86 0.86 1.86 19.43
CA GLY A 86 1.81 2.70 20.16
C GLY A 86 1.15 3.93 20.78
N LEU A 87 0.31 4.64 20.02
CA LEU A 87 -0.46 5.79 20.50
C LEU A 87 -1.46 5.39 21.60
N ALA A 88 -2.17 4.27 21.44
CA ALA A 88 -3.12 3.80 22.44
C ALA A 88 -2.44 3.46 23.78
N LYS A 89 -1.26 2.84 23.74
CA LYS A 89 -0.45 2.58 24.95
C LYS A 89 0.00 3.88 25.60
N LEU A 90 0.43 4.86 24.81
CA LEU A 90 0.84 6.17 25.32
C LEU A 90 -0.34 6.92 25.97
N ASP A 91 -1.51 6.89 25.34
CA ASP A 91 -2.73 7.49 25.90
C ASP A 91 -3.09 6.87 27.26
N HIS A 92 -3.02 5.54 27.38
CA HIS A 92 -3.28 4.87 28.67
C HIS A 92 -2.22 5.18 29.72
N LEU A 93 -0.96 5.34 29.33
CA LEU A 93 0.08 5.80 30.22
C LEU A 93 -0.21 7.23 30.74
N LEU A 94 -0.57 8.15 29.83
CA LEU A 94 -0.93 9.53 30.19
C LEU A 94 -2.21 9.57 31.05
N PHE A 95 -3.20 8.74 30.74
CA PHE A 95 -4.42 8.61 31.53
C PHE A 95 -4.08 8.25 33.00
N LYS A 96 -3.23 7.24 33.22
CA LYS A 96 -2.78 6.84 34.56
C LYS A 96 -1.93 7.92 35.25
N ILE A 97 -0.97 8.52 34.54
CA ILE A 97 -0.14 9.62 35.10
C ILE A 97 -1.01 10.78 35.56
N ASN A 98 -2.01 11.17 34.78
CA ASN A 98 -2.93 12.23 35.16
C ASN A 98 -3.76 11.86 36.41
N ALA A 99 -4.17 10.60 36.52
CA ALA A 99 -4.88 10.11 37.69
C ALA A 99 -3.98 10.12 38.95
N TYR A 100 -2.74 9.64 38.82
CA TYR A 100 -1.79 9.66 39.93
C TYR A 100 -1.49 11.10 40.37
N ARG A 101 -1.31 12.00 39.39
CA ARG A 101 -1.14 13.43 39.71
C ARG A 101 -2.35 13.98 40.46
N ALA A 102 -3.57 13.66 40.02
CA ALA A 102 -4.78 14.09 40.72
C ALA A 102 -4.83 13.55 42.17
N ILE A 103 -4.45 12.31 42.37
CA ILE A 103 -4.38 11.69 43.71
C ILE A 103 -3.32 12.40 44.57
N PHE A 104 -2.10 12.60 44.08
CA PHE A 104 -1.02 13.20 44.84
C PHE A 104 -1.21 14.69 45.15
N THR A 105 -1.92 15.43 44.27
CA THR A 105 -2.21 16.85 44.44
C THR A 105 -3.57 17.12 45.09
N ASN A 106 -4.29 16.07 45.49
CA ASN A 106 -5.66 16.13 46.01
C ASN A 106 -6.62 16.96 45.14
N ASN A 107 -6.53 16.74 43.80
CA ASN A 107 -7.34 17.48 42.82
C ASN A 107 -8.75 16.87 42.70
N VAL A 108 -9.72 17.45 43.37
CA VAL A 108 -11.12 17.02 43.39
C VAL A 108 -11.87 17.28 42.08
N ASP A 109 -11.38 18.20 41.23
CA ASP A 109 -12.03 18.58 39.98
C ASP A 109 -11.57 17.71 38.78
N ALA A 110 -10.63 16.78 38.98
CA ALA A 110 -10.10 15.95 37.92
C ALA A 110 -11.19 15.09 37.26
N GLN A 111 -11.27 15.10 35.94
CA GLN A 111 -12.23 14.34 35.15
C GLN A 111 -11.51 13.22 34.39
N PHE A 112 -12.13 12.03 34.36
CA PHE A 112 -11.63 10.87 33.66
C PHE A 112 -12.74 10.25 32.82
N VAL A 113 -12.41 9.84 31.59
CA VAL A 113 -13.32 9.23 30.64
C VAL A 113 -13.41 7.69 30.86
N ASP A 114 -14.53 7.12 30.47
CA ASP A 114 -14.69 5.66 30.44
C ASP A 114 -13.91 4.99 29.29
N HIS A 115 -13.88 3.66 29.29
CA HIS A 115 -13.13 2.89 28.29
C HIS A 115 -13.74 2.95 26.89
N HIS A 116 -15.02 3.26 26.70
CA HIS A 116 -15.66 3.40 25.38
C HIS A 116 -15.31 4.74 24.71
N THR A 117 -15.19 5.80 25.50
CA THR A 117 -14.97 7.17 24.98
C THR A 117 -13.51 7.49 24.74
N CYS A 118 -12.58 6.71 25.27
CA CYS A 118 -11.15 6.85 24.97
C CYS A 118 -10.82 6.47 23.51
N ARG A 119 -9.62 6.83 23.03
CA ARG A 119 -9.19 6.54 21.65
C ARG A 119 -9.19 5.04 21.34
N LEU A 120 -8.72 4.21 22.28
CA LEU A 120 -8.72 2.76 22.11
C LEU A 120 -10.14 2.21 22.04
N GLY A 121 -11.07 2.68 22.92
CA GLY A 121 -12.46 2.26 22.91
C GLY A 121 -13.15 2.55 21.58
N LYS A 122 -13.06 3.77 21.09
CA LYS A 122 -13.64 4.16 19.78
C LYS A 122 -13.07 3.32 18.64
N TRP A 123 -11.79 3.03 18.65
CA TRP A 123 -11.14 2.17 17.67
C TRP A 123 -11.60 0.71 17.78
N TYR A 124 -11.79 0.23 19.00
CA TYR A 124 -12.26 -1.11 19.31
C TYR A 124 -13.73 -1.29 18.93
N ASP A 125 -14.63 -0.42 19.37
CA ASP A 125 -16.07 -0.59 19.25
C ASP A 125 -16.59 -0.37 17.81
N GLU A 126 -16.16 0.67 17.14
CA GLU A 126 -16.71 1.13 15.86
C GLU A 126 -15.66 1.41 14.81
N GLY A 127 -14.38 1.47 15.20
CA GLY A 127 -13.29 1.89 14.34
C GLY A 127 -12.71 0.79 13.46
N ILE A 128 -11.54 1.11 12.91
CA ILE A 128 -10.76 0.19 12.08
C ILE A 128 -10.30 -1.05 12.86
N GLY A 129 -10.18 -0.96 14.18
CA GLY A 129 -9.85 -2.07 15.05
C GLY A 129 -10.80 -3.23 14.92
N LYS A 130 -12.10 -2.96 15.01
CA LYS A 130 -13.14 -3.95 14.81
C LYS A 130 -13.07 -4.61 13.44
N LYS A 131 -12.85 -3.82 12.39
CA LYS A 131 -12.79 -4.32 11.01
C LYS A 131 -11.57 -5.21 10.77
N THR A 132 -10.42 -4.83 11.34
CA THR A 132 -9.13 -5.45 11.02
C THR A 132 -8.77 -6.59 11.98
N TYR A 133 -9.12 -6.47 13.28
CA TYR A 133 -8.62 -7.36 14.33
C TYR A 133 -9.69 -8.20 15.03
N SER A 134 -10.97 -8.02 14.72
CA SER A 134 -12.08 -8.74 15.42
C SER A 134 -11.97 -10.27 15.35
N LYS A 135 -11.23 -10.81 14.40
CA LYS A 135 -11.00 -12.26 14.24
C LYS A 135 -9.82 -12.78 15.09
N THR A 136 -9.02 -11.89 15.68
CA THR A 136 -7.89 -12.30 16.51
C THR A 136 -8.36 -12.63 17.93
N PRO A 137 -7.82 -13.71 18.57
CA PRO A 137 -8.17 -14.07 19.95
C PRO A 137 -7.90 -12.94 20.95
N SER A 138 -6.79 -12.22 20.75
CA SER A 138 -6.40 -11.12 21.64
C SER A 138 -7.34 -9.91 21.55
N TYR A 139 -8.06 -9.72 20.44
CA TYR A 139 -9.07 -8.67 20.33
C TYR A 139 -10.22 -8.91 21.32
N ALA A 140 -10.83 -10.09 21.30
CA ALA A 140 -11.92 -10.41 22.23
C ALA A 140 -11.47 -10.39 23.70
N ALA A 141 -10.22 -10.77 23.96
CA ALA A 141 -9.67 -10.78 25.32
C ALA A 141 -9.32 -9.37 25.85
N LEU A 142 -9.24 -8.35 24.98
CA LEU A 142 -8.82 -6.99 25.32
C LEU A 142 -9.89 -6.22 26.13
N GLU A 143 -11.17 -6.47 25.87
CA GLU A 143 -12.30 -5.71 26.42
C GLU A 143 -12.26 -5.63 27.95
N LYS A 144 -12.20 -6.77 28.60
CA LYS A 144 -12.24 -6.84 30.06
C LYS A 144 -11.07 -6.09 30.73
N PRO A 145 -9.79 -6.35 30.42
CA PRO A 145 -8.71 -5.60 31.07
C PRO A 145 -8.73 -4.12 30.67
N HIS A 146 -9.24 -3.73 29.51
CA HIS A 146 -9.38 -2.33 29.12
C HIS A 146 -10.40 -1.60 30.01
N SER A 147 -11.60 -2.17 30.17
CA SER A 147 -12.61 -1.66 31.11
C SER A 147 -12.04 -1.57 32.52
N GLU A 148 -11.39 -2.63 33.02
CA GLU A 148 -10.81 -2.67 34.36
C GLU A 148 -9.80 -1.54 34.62
N VAL A 149 -8.97 -1.15 33.64
CA VAL A 149 -8.05 0.01 33.79
C VAL A 149 -8.83 1.28 34.09
N HIS A 150 -9.87 1.58 33.30
CA HIS A 150 -10.66 2.78 33.46
C HIS A 150 -11.44 2.76 34.79
N ASP A 151 -12.12 1.66 35.10
CA ASP A 151 -12.93 1.52 36.31
C ASP A 151 -12.11 1.67 37.59
N PHE A 152 -10.95 1.01 37.65
CA PHE A 152 -10.09 1.12 38.83
C PHE A 152 -9.46 2.50 38.97
N ILE A 153 -9.09 3.15 37.88
CA ILE A 153 -8.54 4.52 37.90
C ILE A 153 -9.63 5.52 38.35
N ILE A 154 -10.83 5.43 37.78
CA ILE A 154 -11.95 6.30 38.14
C ILE A 154 -12.27 6.09 39.63
N LYS A 155 -12.37 4.84 40.08
CA LYS A 155 -12.60 4.50 41.50
C LYS A 155 -11.50 5.03 42.41
N ALA A 156 -10.23 4.97 42.00
CA ALA A 156 -9.13 5.51 42.79
C ALA A 156 -9.21 7.05 42.95
N VAL A 157 -9.64 7.75 41.90
CA VAL A 157 -9.84 9.20 41.95
C VAL A 157 -11.09 9.59 42.75
N GLU A 158 -12.11 8.76 42.82
CA GLU A 158 -13.29 8.98 43.65
C GLU A 158 -12.98 9.08 45.15
N TYR A 159 -11.97 8.38 45.67
CA TYR A 159 -11.50 8.55 47.05
C TYR A 159 -11.03 9.98 47.29
N VAL A 160 -10.39 10.61 46.32
CA VAL A 160 -9.95 12.02 46.40
C VAL A 160 -11.12 12.96 46.30
N LYS A 161 -12.04 12.75 45.34
CA LYS A 161 -13.25 13.58 45.16
C LYS A 161 -14.13 13.60 46.43
N ASN A 162 -14.24 12.46 47.07
CA ASN A 162 -15.03 12.31 48.32
C ASN A 162 -14.24 12.70 49.57
N GLN A 163 -13.01 13.16 49.44
CA GLN A 163 -12.12 13.55 50.55
C GLN A 163 -11.89 12.42 51.58
N THR A 164 -11.90 11.16 51.09
CA THR A 164 -11.74 9.97 51.93
C THR A 164 -10.42 9.22 51.63
N ALA A 165 -9.52 9.83 50.87
CA ALA A 165 -8.27 9.20 50.42
C ALA A 165 -7.33 8.79 51.57
N GLU A 166 -7.23 9.62 52.60
CA GLU A 166 -6.38 9.34 53.78
C GLU A 166 -6.94 8.18 54.61
N GLU A 167 -8.26 8.21 54.88
CA GLU A 167 -8.97 7.18 55.64
C GLU A 167 -8.94 5.81 54.93
N ASN A 168 -9.01 5.82 53.61
CA ASN A 168 -9.04 4.61 52.79
C ASN A 168 -7.73 4.36 52.01
N ALA A 169 -6.60 4.82 52.54
CA ALA A 169 -5.30 4.75 51.84
C ALA A 169 -4.90 3.31 51.39
N LYS A 170 -5.26 2.28 52.18
CA LYS A 170 -4.98 0.89 51.84
C LYS A 170 -5.81 0.43 50.62
N GLU A 171 -7.11 0.75 50.61
CA GLU A 171 -8.03 0.42 49.53
C GLU A 171 -7.67 1.19 48.26
N LEU A 172 -7.33 2.47 48.36
CA LEU A 172 -6.82 3.29 47.28
C LEU A 172 -5.59 2.66 46.62
N ILE A 173 -4.58 2.29 47.45
CA ILE A 173 -3.36 1.63 46.93
C ILE A 173 -3.69 0.28 46.28
N ALA A 174 -4.59 -0.51 46.88
CA ALA A 174 -5.01 -1.79 46.29
C ALA A 174 -5.74 -1.61 44.95
N THR A 175 -6.55 -0.56 44.83
CA THR A 175 -7.27 -0.22 43.59
C THR A 175 -6.31 0.21 42.49
N VAL A 176 -5.32 1.07 42.81
CA VAL A 176 -4.27 1.46 41.86
C VAL A 176 -3.45 0.26 41.41
N LYS A 177 -3.10 -0.66 42.30
CA LYS A 177 -2.38 -1.90 41.94
C LYS A 177 -3.19 -2.77 40.96
N LYS A 178 -4.51 -2.86 41.13
CA LYS A 178 -5.39 -3.59 40.18
C LYS A 178 -5.38 -2.92 38.82
N ALA A 179 -5.44 -1.58 38.77
CA ALA A 179 -5.34 -0.83 37.51
C ALA A 179 -4.00 -1.11 36.80
N GLU A 180 -2.87 -1.21 37.54
CA GLU A 180 -1.56 -1.53 36.95
C GLU A 180 -1.51 -2.94 36.37
N VAL A 181 -2.09 -3.93 37.03
CA VAL A 181 -2.18 -5.31 36.51
C VAL A 181 -3.02 -5.35 35.23
N ALA A 182 -4.18 -4.71 35.23
CA ALA A 182 -5.04 -4.61 34.07
C ALA A 182 -4.34 -3.89 32.91
N SER A 183 -3.65 -2.78 33.18
CA SER A 183 -2.88 -2.01 32.18
C SER A 183 -1.76 -2.84 31.55
N LYS A 184 -1.07 -3.68 32.31
CA LYS A 184 -0.07 -4.62 31.77
C LYS A 184 -0.72 -5.63 30.81
N SER A 185 -1.91 -6.13 31.18
CA SER A 185 -2.67 -7.06 30.34
C SER A 185 -3.11 -6.39 29.02
N VAL A 186 -3.62 -5.15 29.07
CA VAL A 186 -3.95 -4.35 27.87
C VAL A 186 -2.74 -4.22 26.95
N THR A 187 -1.59 -3.80 27.48
CA THR A 187 -0.37 -3.64 26.70
C THR A 187 0.06 -4.94 26.02
N THR A 188 0.03 -6.05 26.76
CA THR A 188 0.41 -7.38 26.25
C THR A 188 -0.55 -7.87 25.16
N LEU A 189 -1.86 -7.68 25.35
CA LEU A 189 -2.87 -8.10 24.37
C LEU A 189 -2.82 -7.28 23.09
N LEU A 190 -2.55 -5.97 23.19
CA LEU A 190 -2.35 -5.11 22.02
C LEU A 190 -1.15 -5.57 21.17
N ASP A 191 -0.03 -5.98 21.80
CA ASP A 191 1.11 -6.52 21.07
C ASP A 191 0.80 -7.87 20.41
N LYS A 192 0.18 -8.78 21.18
CA LYS A 192 -0.23 -10.09 20.65
C LYS A 192 -1.19 -9.97 19.45
N MET A 193 -2.11 -9.04 19.51
CA MET A 193 -3.08 -8.81 18.45
C MET A 193 -2.40 -8.41 17.13
N LEU A 194 -1.33 -7.59 17.18
CA LEU A 194 -0.50 -7.29 16.00
C LEU A 194 0.19 -8.54 15.44
N GLU A 195 0.75 -9.38 16.32
CA GLU A 195 1.40 -10.61 15.91
C GLU A 195 0.42 -11.62 15.31
N GLU A 196 -0.76 -11.78 15.92
CA GLU A 196 -1.81 -12.66 15.44
C GLU A 196 -2.30 -12.23 14.04
N LYS A 197 -2.46 -10.93 13.80
CA LYS A 197 -2.85 -10.38 12.48
C LYS A 197 -1.79 -10.64 11.41
N ARG A 198 -0.50 -10.62 11.76
CA ARG A 198 0.61 -10.86 10.81
C ARG A 198 0.74 -12.34 10.42
N ARG A 199 0.22 -13.25 11.26
CA ARG A 199 0.31 -14.70 11.03
C ARG A 199 -0.90 -15.30 10.30
N GLY A 200 -2.01 -14.59 10.26
CA GLY A 200 -3.28 -15.01 9.62
C GLY A 200 -3.53 -14.29 8.32
#